data_dab20b3f364568b360f8b2f2f0f1560e
#
_entry.id   dab20b3f364568b360f8b2f2f0f1560e
#
_cell.length_a   1.000
_cell.length_b   1.000
_cell.length_c   1.000
_cell.angle_alpha   90.00
_cell.angle_beta   90.00
_cell.angle_gamma   90.00
#
_symmetry.space_group_name_H-M   'P 1'
#
loop_
_entity.id
_entity.type
_entity.pdbx_description
1 polymer ?
#
loop_
_entity_poly.entity_id
_entity_poly.type
_entity_poly.pdbx_seq_one_letter_code
_entity_poly.pdbx_strand_id
1 'polypeptide(L)'
;GAIFARGSCDDKGQMYMHVKAFEYMIANKNLPCNVKFMIEGEEEVGSKSLSWFVENNQHKLKNDVILISDTGMISNQQPSITTGLRGLSYVEVEVTGPNRDLHSGLYGGAVANPINVLAKMIASLHDENNHITIPGFYDKVQELSLEERAEMAKAPFNIENYKKALDLNDVYGEKGYTTNERNSIRPTLDVNGIWGGYIGEGAKTVIASQAFAKI
;
A
#
# COMPACT_ATOMS: atom_id res chain seq x y z
N GLY A 1 -24.32 -15.67 -7.88
CA GLY A 1 -23.91 -14.57 -8.73
C GLY A 1 -22.92 -13.67 -8.02
N ALA A 2 -22.25 -12.79 -8.74
CA ALA A 2 -21.33 -11.80 -8.20
C ALA A 2 -21.82 -10.39 -8.58
N ILE A 3 -21.54 -9.41 -7.71
CA ILE A 3 -21.83 -8.00 -7.97
C ILE A 3 -20.50 -7.33 -8.36
N PHE A 4 -20.47 -6.74 -9.55
CA PHE A 4 -19.32 -5.99 -10.06
C PHE A 4 -19.67 -4.50 -10.08
N ALA A 5 -19.22 -3.77 -9.07
CA ALA A 5 -19.44 -2.33 -8.95
C ALA A 5 -18.38 -1.71 -8.05
N ARG A 6 -18.12 -0.40 -8.22
CA ARG A 6 -17.23 0.35 -7.32
C ARG A 6 -17.73 0.26 -5.88
N GLY A 7 -16.83 -0.09 -4.95
CA GLY A 7 -17.15 -0.23 -3.53
C GLY A 7 -17.88 -1.52 -3.15
N SER A 8 -18.09 -2.49 -4.06
CA SER A 8 -18.81 -3.72 -3.71
C SER A 8 -18.02 -4.63 -2.77
N CYS A 9 -16.69 -4.71 -2.91
CA CYS A 9 -15.81 -5.45 -2.02
C CYS A 9 -14.78 -4.57 -1.27
N ASP A 10 -14.84 -3.26 -1.51
CA ASP A 10 -14.03 -2.26 -0.83
C ASP A 10 -14.87 -0.98 -0.73
N ASP A 11 -15.58 -0.72 0.44
CA ASP A 11 -15.76 -1.75 1.49
C ASP A 11 -17.24 -1.97 1.86
N LYS A 12 -18.19 -1.73 0.93
CA LYS A 12 -19.64 -1.89 1.21
C LYS A 12 -20.03 -3.30 1.63
N GLY A 13 -19.31 -4.32 1.14
CA GLY A 13 -19.50 -5.71 1.57
C GLY A 13 -19.18 -5.89 3.04
N GLN A 14 -18.05 -5.37 3.49
CA GLN A 14 -17.60 -5.41 4.88
C GLN A 14 -18.52 -4.60 5.80
N MET A 15 -18.91 -3.41 5.38
CA MET A 15 -19.91 -2.61 6.10
C MET A 15 -21.24 -3.37 6.26
N TYR A 16 -21.72 -4.00 5.20
CA TYR A 16 -22.97 -4.77 5.23
C TYR A 16 -22.88 -6.00 6.13
N MET A 17 -21.72 -6.63 6.24
CA MET A 17 -21.47 -7.73 7.18
C MET A 17 -21.76 -7.30 8.62
N HIS A 18 -21.33 -6.11 9.04
CA HIS A 18 -21.62 -5.58 10.38
C HIS A 18 -23.13 -5.34 10.57
N VAL A 19 -23.80 -4.80 9.56
CA VAL A 19 -25.25 -4.61 9.62
C VAL A 19 -25.98 -5.95 9.82
N LYS A 20 -25.58 -6.99 9.08
CA LYS A 20 -26.19 -8.33 9.21
C LYS A 20 -25.87 -8.99 10.55
N ALA A 21 -24.67 -8.83 11.08
CA ALA A 21 -24.31 -9.33 12.39
C ALA A 21 -25.16 -8.64 13.49
N PHE A 22 -25.33 -7.34 13.41
CA PHE A 22 -26.14 -6.57 14.33
C PHE A 22 -27.62 -6.96 14.27
N GLU A 23 -28.19 -7.08 13.08
CA GLU A 23 -29.56 -7.57 12.83
C GLU A 23 -29.77 -8.95 13.47
N TYR A 24 -28.85 -9.88 13.27
CA TYR A 24 -28.90 -11.21 13.86
C TYR A 24 -28.87 -11.17 15.40
N MET A 25 -27.98 -10.38 16.00
CA MET A 25 -27.87 -10.26 17.45
C MET A 25 -29.13 -9.66 18.06
N ILE A 26 -29.74 -8.66 17.44
CA ILE A 26 -31.03 -8.10 17.90
C ILE A 26 -32.14 -9.14 17.81
N ALA A 27 -32.27 -9.82 16.69
CA ALA A 27 -33.32 -10.81 16.48
C ALA A 27 -33.27 -11.95 17.52
N ASN A 28 -32.06 -12.34 17.92
CA ASN A 28 -31.83 -13.38 18.92
C ASN A 28 -31.74 -12.85 20.37
N LYS A 29 -31.96 -11.58 20.60
CA LYS A 29 -31.90 -10.92 21.91
C LYS A 29 -30.59 -11.17 22.68
N ASN A 30 -29.47 -11.23 21.95
CA ASN A 30 -28.15 -11.53 22.51
C ASN A 30 -27.13 -10.39 22.25
N LEU A 31 -27.58 -9.17 21.95
CA LEU A 31 -26.70 -8.02 21.82
C LEU A 31 -26.20 -7.57 23.22
N PRO A 32 -24.88 -7.70 23.51
CA PRO A 32 -24.36 -7.49 24.87
C PRO A 32 -23.96 -6.03 25.16
N CYS A 33 -24.04 -5.14 24.17
CA CYS A 33 -23.52 -3.78 24.29
C CYS A 33 -24.33 -2.80 23.44
N ASN A 34 -24.09 -1.50 23.64
CA ASN A 34 -24.59 -0.47 22.75
C ASN A 34 -23.74 -0.40 21.49
N VAL A 35 -24.35 -0.23 20.34
CA VAL A 35 -23.65 -0.14 19.06
C VAL A 35 -23.94 1.20 18.39
N LYS A 36 -22.91 1.81 17.87
CA LYS A 36 -22.98 2.98 17.01
C LYS A 36 -22.37 2.65 15.66
N PHE A 37 -23.04 3.04 14.60
CA PHE A 37 -22.46 2.98 13.25
C PHE A 37 -22.02 4.39 12.84
N MET A 38 -20.76 4.51 12.44
CA MET A 38 -20.24 5.70 11.76
C MET A 38 -19.87 5.28 10.34
N ILE A 39 -20.60 5.79 9.37
CA ILE A 39 -20.42 5.43 7.97
C ILE A 39 -19.86 6.66 7.24
N GLU A 40 -18.73 6.45 6.57
CA GLU A 40 -18.02 7.46 5.81
C GLU A 40 -18.14 7.17 4.31
N GLY A 41 -18.12 8.22 3.49
CA GLY A 41 -18.18 8.12 2.03
C GLY A 41 -17.01 8.76 1.30
N GLU A 42 -15.99 9.24 2.01
CA GLU A 42 -14.84 9.97 1.45
C GLU A 42 -13.49 9.27 1.64
N GLU A 43 -13.46 8.01 2.13
CA GLU A 43 -12.22 7.32 2.45
C GLU A 43 -11.29 7.28 1.22
N GLU A 44 -11.79 6.86 0.06
CA GLU A 44 -11.07 6.71 -1.21
C GLU A 44 -10.55 8.04 -1.81
N VAL A 45 -10.94 9.17 -1.25
CA VAL A 45 -10.48 10.50 -1.67
C VAL A 45 -9.81 11.27 -0.53
N GLY A 46 -9.42 10.55 0.54
CA GLY A 46 -8.61 11.06 1.65
C GLY A 46 -9.39 11.71 2.77
N SER A 47 -10.68 11.36 2.96
CA SER A 47 -11.47 11.67 4.17
C SER A 47 -11.44 13.14 4.62
N LYS A 48 -11.53 14.08 3.71
CA LYS A 48 -11.34 15.52 3.98
C LYS A 48 -12.25 16.06 5.07
N SER A 49 -13.49 15.53 5.15
CA SER A 49 -14.50 15.97 6.14
C SER A 49 -14.40 15.24 7.47
N LEU A 50 -13.67 14.13 7.56
CA LEU A 50 -13.66 13.24 8.72
C LEU A 50 -13.08 13.91 9.97
N SER A 51 -11.94 14.58 9.87
CA SER A 51 -11.30 15.24 11.00
C SER A 51 -12.23 16.29 11.62
N TRP A 52 -12.81 17.15 10.78
CA TRP A 52 -13.77 18.14 11.22
C TRP A 52 -15.02 17.51 11.89
N PHE A 53 -15.54 16.43 11.30
CA PHE A 53 -16.68 15.71 11.84
C PHE A 53 -16.38 15.13 13.22
N VAL A 54 -15.25 14.46 13.39
CA VAL A 54 -14.83 13.86 14.66
C VAL A 54 -14.64 14.92 15.73
N GLU A 55 -13.93 16.00 15.43
CA GLU A 55 -13.69 17.10 16.37
C GLU A 55 -14.98 17.73 16.88
N ASN A 56 -15.98 17.91 16.01
CA ASN A 56 -17.23 18.57 16.34
C ASN A 56 -18.33 17.63 16.89
N ASN A 57 -18.10 16.31 16.88
CA ASN A 57 -19.10 15.32 17.32
C ASN A 57 -18.55 14.33 18.38
N GLN A 58 -17.49 14.67 19.09
CA GLN A 58 -16.85 13.79 20.09
C GLN A 58 -17.85 13.21 21.10
N HIS A 59 -18.83 14.02 21.55
CA HIS A 59 -19.86 13.60 22.49
C HIS A 59 -20.76 12.48 21.95
N LYS A 60 -21.00 12.44 20.64
CA LYS A 60 -21.76 11.37 19.96
C LYS A 60 -20.89 10.14 19.71
N LEU A 61 -19.60 10.35 19.48
CA LEU A 61 -18.64 9.30 19.09
C LEU A 61 -18.00 8.59 20.26
N LYS A 62 -18.21 9.08 21.51
CA LYS A 62 -17.65 8.41 22.69
C LYS A 62 -18.03 6.92 22.72
N ASN A 63 -17.03 6.07 22.86
CA ASN A 63 -17.15 4.62 22.86
C ASN A 63 -16.02 3.99 23.69
N ASP A 64 -16.08 2.69 23.94
CA ASP A 64 -15.06 1.92 24.63
C ASP A 64 -14.18 1.16 23.63
N VAL A 65 -14.74 0.77 22.47
CA VAL A 65 -14.06 0.02 21.42
C VAL A 65 -14.49 0.54 20.06
N ILE A 66 -13.54 0.68 19.14
CA ILE A 66 -13.80 0.94 17.73
C ILE A 66 -13.46 -0.35 16.96
N LEU A 67 -14.38 -0.79 16.11
CA LEU A 67 -14.18 -1.90 15.18
C LEU A 67 -14.18 -1.38 13.75
N ILE A 68 -13.07 -1.56 13.06
CA ILE A 68 -12.88 -1.22 11.65
C ILE A 68 -12.58 -2.50 10.90
N SER A 69 -13.28 -2.77 9.81
CA SER A 69 -13.13 -4.00 9.00
C SER A 69 -12.91 -3.71 7.53
N ASP A 70 -12.15 -2.66 7.24
CA ASP A 70 -11.66 -2.41 5.89
C ASP A 70 -10.53 -3.39 5.54
N THR A 71 -10.92 -4.65 5.40
CA THR A 71 -10.03 -5.80 5.20
C THR A 71 -10.71 -6.85 4.34
N GLY A 72 -9.93 -7.81 3.83
CA GLY A 72 -10.43 -8.90 3.01
C GLY A 72 -10.45 -10.25 3.71
N MET A 73 -11.13 -11.22 3.10
CA MET A 73 -10.97 -12.63 3.40
C MET A 73 -9.85 -13.24 2.56
N ILE A 74 -9.25 -14.32 3.04
CA ILE A 74 -8.24 -15.08 2.26
C ILE A 74 -8.86 -15.63 0.97
N SER A 75 -10.09 -16.11 1.05
CA SER A 75 -10.90 -16.54 -0.11
C SER A 75 -12.38 -16.56 0.28
N ASN A 76 -13.26 -16.77 -0.72
CA ASN A 76 -14.70 -16.87 -0.48
C ASN A 76 -15.12 -17.99 0.49
N GLN A 77 -14.24 -18.95 0.74
CA GLN A 77 -14.49 -20.09 1.64
C GLN A 77 -13.61 -20.04 2.91
N GLN A 78 -12.73 -19.05 3.00
CA GLN A 78 -11.76 -18.94 4.08
C GLN A 78 -11.85 -17.58 4.74
N PRO A 79 -12.68 -17.43 5.79
CA PRO A 79 -12.73 -16.20 6.55
C PRO A 79 -11.40 -15.97 7.28
N SER A 80 -11.07 -14.71 7.53
CA SER A 80 -9.88 -14.31 8.26
C SER A 80 -10.15 -13.12 9.16
N ILE A 81 -9.34 -12.96 10.19
CA ILE A 81 -9.30 -11.79 11.05
C ILE A 81 -7.94 -11.13 10.84
N THR A 82 -7.94 -9.90 10.35
CA THR A 82 -6.73 -9.10 10.22
C THR A 82 -6.35 -8.55 11.59
N THR A 83 -5.16 -8.89 12.06
CA THR A 83 -4.67 -8.52 13.41
C THR A 83 -3.70 -7.35 13.40
N GLY A 84 -3.29 -6.88 12.23
CA GLY A 84 -2.38 -5.76 12.08
C GLY A 84 -2.28 -5.29 10.63
N LEU A 85 -1.80 -4.08 10.45
CA LEU A 85 -1.56 -3.46 9.14
C LEU A 85 -0.13 -2.91 9.09
N ARG A 86 0.41 -2.78 7.89
CA ARG A 86 1.66 -2.05 7.67
C ARG A 86 1.37 -0.55 7.73
N GLY A 87 2.31 0.22 8.27
CA GLY A 87 2.28 1.68 8.18
C GLY A 87 2.56 2.14 6.75
N LEU A 88 2.31 3.42 6.51
CA LEU A 88 2.46 4.03 5.19
C LEU A 88 3.25 5.34 5.32
N SER A 89 4.16 5.57 4.37
CA SER A 89 4.87 6.84 4.22
C SER A 89 5.02 7.13 2.73
N TYR A 90 4.60 8.30 2.31
CA TYR A 90 4.82 8.80 0.96
C TYR A 90 5.89 9.87 0.94
N VAL A 91 6.78 9.79 -0.05
CA VAL A 91 7.77 10.83 -0.32
C VAL A 91 7.82 11.14 -1.81
N GLU A 92 8.15 12.38 -2.13
CA GLU A 92 8.49 12.79 -3.48
C GLU A 92 9.97 13.17 -3.52
N VAL A 93 10.68 12.64 -4.49
CA VAL A 93 12.09 12.92 -4.74
C VAL A 93 12.19 13.81 -5.96
N GLU A 94 12.82 14.97 -5.80
CA GLU A 94 13.21 15.86 -6.90
C GLU A 94 14.72 15.88 -7.05
N VAL A 95 15.19 15.63 -8.26
CA VAL A 95 16.60 15.79 -8.65
C VAL A 95 16.70 16.99 -9.56
N THR A 96 17.32 18.06 -9.07
CA THR A 96 17.58 19.27 -9.82
C THR A 96 19.00 19.25 -10.41
N GLY A 97 19.12 19.51 -11.70
CA GLY A 97 20.35 19.55 -12.48
C GLY A 97 20.68 20.97 -12.97
N PRO A 98 20.89 21.16 -14.29
CA PRO A 98 21.19 22.48 -14.83
C PRO A 98 20.01 23.44 -14.68
N ASN A 99 20.27 24.75 -14.74
CA ASN A 99 19.25 25.80 -14.57
C ASN A 99 18.18 25.85 -15.67
N ARG A 100 18.28 25.04 -16.69
CA ARG A 100 17.34 24.87 -17.81
C ARG A 100 17.65 23.58 -18.54
N ASP A 101 16.72 23.13 -19.36
CA ASP A 101 16.97 22.04 -20.31
C ASP A 101 18.09 22.38 -21.29
N LEU A 102 19.00 21.44 -21.50
CA LEU A 102 20.18 21.60 -22.33
C LEU A 102 20.13 20.66 -23.55
N HIS A 103 20.82 21.05 -24.61
CA HIS A 103 21.00 20.22 -25.79
C HIS A 103 22.01 19.09 -25.50
N SER A 104 21.57 17.83 -25.55
CA SER A 104 22.41 16.69 -25.20
C SER A 104 23.61 16.48 -26.14
N GLY A 105 23.52 16.89 -27.37
CA GLY A 105 24.64 16.86 -28.34
C GLY A 105 25.76 17.84 -28.01
N LEU A 106 25.48 18.89 -27.24
CA LEU A 106 26.50 19.89 -26.82
C LEU A 106 27.02 19.66 -25.42
N TYR A 107 26.15 19.18 -24.51
CA TYR A 107 26.44 19.08 -23.08
C TYR A 107 26.51 17.64 -22.56
N GLY A 108 26.15 16.66 -23.41
CA GLY A 108 26.20 15.23 -23.04
C GLY A 108 27.61 14.80 -22.68
N GLY A 109 27.75 14.06 -21.57
CA GLY A 109 29.04 13.64 -21.03
C GLY A 109 29.73 14.68 -20.14
N ALA A 110 29.32 15.97 -20.21
CA ALA A 110 29.89 17.03 -19.38
C ALA A 110 28.95 17.49 -18.24
N VAL A 111 27.66 17.34 -18.42
CA VAL A 111 26.64 17.72 -17.44
C VAL A 111 25.86 16.49 -16.98
N ALA A 112 25.67 16.34 -15.66
CA ALA A 112 24.87 15.27 -15.10
C ALA A 112 23.42 15.40 -15.57
N ASN A 113 22.85 14.29 -16.07
CA ASN A 113 21.44 14.22 -16.43
C ASN A 113 20.62 13.80 -15.20
N PRO A 114 19.68 14.63 -14.69
CA PRO A 114 18.86 14.31 -13.53
C PRO A 114 18.11 12.98 -13.63
N ILE A 115 17.65 12.60 -14.82
CA ILE A 115 16.97 11.32 -15.03
C ILE A 115 17.93 10.15 -14.76
N ASN A 116 19.16 10.22 -15.28
CA ASN A 116 20.17 9.19 -15.06
C ASN A 116 20.59 9.12 -13.58
N VAL A 117 20.67 10.27 -12.90
CA VAL A 117 20.95 10.33 -11.46
C VAL A 117 19.82 9.71 -10.67
N LEU A 118 18.57 10.12 -10.92
CA LEU A 118 17.39 9.57 -10.25
C LEU A 118 17.26 8.05 -10.46
N ALA A 119 17.49 7.56 -11.67
CA ALA A 119 17.46 6.14 -11.95
C ALA A 119 18.49 5.35 -11.11
N LYS A 120 19.70 5.89 -10.95
CA LYS A 120 20.74 5.30 -10.09
C LYS A 120 20.37 5.36 -8.61
N MET A 121 19.78 6.47 -8.15
CA MET A 121 19.29 6.60 -6.78
C MET A 121 18.22 5.54 -6.49
N ILE A 122 17.22 5.40 -7.35
CA ILE A 122 16.17 4.38 -7.21
C ILE A 122 16.76 2.98 -7.23
N ALA A 123 17.65 2.67 -8.16
CA ALA A 123 18.29 1.37 -8.24
C ALA A 123 19.13 1.03 -7.00
N SER A 124 19.62 2.03 -6.28
CA SER A 124 20.40 1.83 -5.06
C SER A 124 19.54 1.63 -3.79
N LEU A 125 18.22 1.77 -3.88
CA LEU A 125 17.32 1.60 -2.74
C LEU A 125 17.11 0.13 -2.34
N HIS A 126 17.51 -0.81 -3.18
CA HIS A 126 17.50 -2.25 -2.88
C HIS A 126 18.84 -2.88 -3.21
N ASP A 127 19.26 -3.85 -2.41
CA ASP A 127 20.42 -4.70 -2.70
C ASP A 127 20.03 -5.92 -3.55
N GLU A 128 20.99 -6.81 -3.79
CA GLU A 128 20.80 -8.05 -4.57
C GLU A 128 19.86 -9.06 -3.92
N ASN A 129 19.50 -8.88 -2.66
CA ASN A 129 18.54 -9.68 -1.92
C ASN A 129 17.18 -9.00 -1.80
N ASN A 130 16.99 -7.87 -2.49
CA ASN A 130 15.81 -6.99 -2.37
C ASN A 130 15.59 -6.45 -0.96
N HIS A 131 16.65 -6.32 -0.17
CA HIS A 131 16.62 -5.65 1.10
C HIS A 131 16.76 -4.13 0.88
N ILE A 132 15.96 -3.33 1.58
CA ILE A 132 15.97 -1.87 1.44
C ILE A 132 17.23 -1.33 2.09
N THR A 133 17.99 -0.52 1.36
CA THR A 133 19.34 -0.07 1.75
C THR A 133 19.35 1.25 2.51
N ILE A 134 18.19 1.86 2.76
CA ILE A 134 18.10 3.14 3.48
C ILE A 134 18.56 2.94 4.93
N PRO A 135 19.57 3.69 5.40
CA PRO A 135 20.05 3.56 6.78
C PRO A 135 18.94 3.79 7.80
N GLY A 136 18.83 2.90 8.78
CA GLY A 136 17.82 2.97 9.84
C GLY A 136 16.42 2.53 9.43
N PHE A 137 16.21 2.11 8.19
CA PHE A 137 14.88 1.72 7.69
C PHE A 137 14.27 0.55 8.49
N TYR A 138 15.11 -0.40 8.91
CA TYR A 138 14.69 -1.58 9.65
C TYR A 138 14.80 -1.45 11.18
N ASP A 139 15.30 -0.33 11.73
CA ASP A 139 15.59 -0.19 13.17
C ASP A 139 14.37 -0.44 14.08
N LYS A 140 13.17 -0.19 13.57
CA LYS A 140 11.91 -0.38 14.31
C LYS A 140 11.05 -1.52 13.78
N VAL A 141 11.53 -2.26 12.79
CA VAL A 141 10.83 -3.42 12.26
C VAL A 141 10.88 -4.54 13.28
N GLN A 142 9.71 -5.03 13.67
CA GLN A 142 9.62 -6.19 14.56
C GLN A 142 9.80 -7.46 13.74
N GLU A 143 10.87 -8.21 14.04
CA GLU A 143 11.08 -9.51 13.44
C GLU A 143 10.21 -10.54 14.15
N LEU A 144 9.50 -11.36 13.36
CA LEU A 144 8.74 -12.47 13.93
C LEU A 144 9.66 -13.60 14.38
N SER A 145 9.32 -14.21 15.50
CA SER A 145 9.93 -15.46 15.94
C SER A 145 9.65 -16.60 14.96
N LEU A 146 10.41 -17.68 15.06
CA LEU A 146 10.18 -18.87 14.22
C LEU A 146 8.79 -19.48 14.47
N GLU A 147 8.29 -19.39 15.70
CA GLU A 147 6.94 -19.87 16.05
C GLU A 147 5.86 -19.02 15.39
N GLU A 148 5.97 -17.69 15.42
CA GLU A 148 5.03 -16.77 14.76
C GLU A 148 5.03 -16.96 13.24
N ARG A 149 6.21 -17.12 12.64
CA ARG A 149 6.33 -17.44 11.19
C ARG A 149 5.68 -18.78 10.87
N ALA A 150 5.83 -19.79 11.73
CA ALA A 150 5.19 -21.08 11.54
C ALA A 150 3.66 -21.00 11.69
N GLU A 151 3.14 -20.16 12.58
CA GLU A 151 1.69 -19.88 12.66
C GLU A 151 1.18 -19.18 11.40
N MET A 152 1.87 -18.16 10.89
CA MET A 152 1.52 -17.50 9.62
C MET A 152 1.52 -18.47 8.44
N ALA A 153 2.46 -19.40 8.40
CA ALA A 153 2.54 -20.41 7.34
C ALA A 153 1.35 -21.37 7.29
N LYS A 154 0.52 -21.44 8.36
CA LYS A 154 -0.72 -22.22 8.36
C LYS A 154 -1.84 -21.54 7.55
N ALA A 155 -1.73 -20.24 7.31
CA ALA A 155 -2.69 -19.56 6.44
C ALA A 155 -2.60 -20.14 5.02
N PRO A 156 -3.72 -20.58 4.43
CA PRO A 156 -3.69 -21.19 3.11
C PRO A 156 -3.27 -20.16 2.06
N PHE A 157 -2.11 -20.42 1.46
CA PHE A 157 -1.58 -19.64 0.35
C PHE A 157 -1.05 -20.57 -0.73
N ASN A 158 -1.59 -20.47 -1.94
CA ASN A 158 -1.14 -21.26 -3.08
C ASN A 158 -0.41 -20.36 -4.08
N ILE A 159 0.91 -20.49 -4.14
CA ILE A 159 1.77 -19.66 -4.98
C ILE A 159 1.48 -19.83 -6.48
N GLU A 160 1.11 -21.02 -6.93
CA GLU A 160 0.80 -21.26 -8.34
C GLU A 160 -0.51 -20.58 -8.76
N ASN A 161 -1.53 -20.62 -7.90
CA ASN A 161 -2.76 -19.88 -8.12
C ASN A 161 -2.52 -18.37 -8.10
N TYR A 162 -1.65 -17.89 -7.21
CA TYR A 162 -1.27 -16.48 -7.11
C TYR A 162 -0.57 -16.01 -8.40
N LYS A 163 0.45 -16.75 -8.85
CA LYS A 163 1.16 -16.46 -10.11
C LYS A 163 0.21 -16.47 -11.31
N LYS A 164 -0.64 -17.48 -11.39
CA LYS A 164 -1.63 -17.61 -12.47
C LYS A 164 -2.65 -16.48 -12.50
N ALA A 165 -3.13 -16.05 -11.33
CA ALA A 165 -4.11 -14.95 -11.23
C ALA A 165 -3.54 -13.60 -11.69
N LEU A 166 -2.23 -13.43 -11.59
CA LEU A 166 -1.50 -12.20 -11.95
C LEU A 166 -0.72 -12.32 -13.27
N ASP A 167 -0.79 -13.46 -13.95
CA ASP A 167 -0.03 -13.79 -15.17
C ASP A 167 1.49 -13.60 -14.97
N LEU A 168 2.02 -14.11 -13.85
CA LEU A 168 3.41 -14.01 -13.48
C LEU A 168 4.15 -15.34 -13.70
N ASN A 169 5.36 -15.26 -14.25
CA ASN A 169 6.26 -16.43 -14.32
C ASN A 169 6.85 -16.77 -12.96
N ASP A 170 7.19 -15.75 -12.16
CA ASP A 170 7.73 -15.93 -10.81
C ASP A 170 7.37 -14.74 -9.91
N VAL A 171 7.60 -14.89 -8.60
CA VAL A 171 7.39 -13.83 -7.60
C VAL A 171 8.70 -13.13 -7.26
N TYR A 172 8.60 -11.89 -6.84
CA TYR A 172 9.71 -11.03 -6.50
C TYR A 172 9.63 -10.58 -5.03
N GLY A 173 10.75 -10.13 -4.46
CA GLY A 173 10.80 -9.49 -3.16
C GLY A 173 11.94 -9.96 -2.27
N GLU A 174 11.94 -9.53 -1.03
CA GLU A 174 13.02 -9.74 -0.05
C GLU A 174 13.34 -11.23 0.13
N LYS A 175 14.62 -11.57 -0.01
CA LYS A 175 15.09 -12.95 0.11
C LYS A 175 14.96 -13.46 1.55
N GLY A 176 14.60 -14.72 1.70
CA GLY A 176 14.41 -15.35 3.02
C GLY A 176 13.00 -15.25 3.58
N TYR A 177 12.09 -14.57 2.87
CA TYR A 177 10.69 -14.46 3.25
C TYR A 177 9.76 -15.01 2.16
N THR A 178 8.66 -15.59 2.58
CA THR A 178 7.60 -16.08 1.69
C THR A 178 6.82 -14.90 1.09
N THR A 179 6.09 -15.14 0.00
CA THR A 179 5.22 -14.11 -0.60
C THR A 179 4.19 -13.58 0.39
N ASN A 180 3.61 -14.46 1.22
CA ASN A 180 2.66 -14.05 2.24
C ASN A 180 3.28 -13.12 3.29
N GLU A 181 4.50 -13.43 3.76
CA GLU A 181 5.24 -12.56 4.69
C GLU A 181 5.59 -11.21 4.05
N ARG A 182 6.03 -11.20 2.79
CA ARG A 182 6.35 -9.96 2.05
C ARG A 182 5.12 -9.07 1.90
N ASN A 183 3.95 -9.64 1.68
CA ASN A 183 2.70 -8.90 1.49
C ASN A 183 2.07 -8.41 2.81
N SER A 184 2.47 -8.95 3.97
CA SER A 184 1.80 -8.69 5.24
C SER A 184 2.69 -8.04 6.31
N ILE A 185 3.85 -8.64 6.62
CA ILE A 185 4.67 -8.24 7.78
C ILE A 185 5.99 -7.56 7.41
N ARG A 186 6.48 -7.76 6.18
CA ARG A 186 7.73 -7.10 5.77
C ARG A 186 7.45 -5.71 5.21
N PRO A 187 8.32 -4.74 5.51
CA PRO A 187 8.24 -3.44 4.87
C PRO A 187 8.55 -3.57 3.38
N THR A 188 7.97 -2.69 2.58
CA THR A 188 8.23 -2.58 1.14
C THR A 188 8.58 -1.15 0.79
N LEU A 189 9.24 -0.97 -0.33
CA LEU A 189 9.52 0.33 -0.93
C LEU A 189 9.23 0.21 -2.42
N ASP A 190 8.19 0.91 -2.86
CA ASP A 190 7.74 0.85 -4.24
C ASP A 190 7.73 2.25 -4.86
N VAL A 191 8.22 2.35 -6.09
CA VAL A 191 8.18 3.59 -6.87
C VAL A 191 6.83 3.67 -7.59
N ASN A 192 5.96 4.55 -7.10
CA ASN A 192 4.60 4.71 -7.63
C ASN A 192 4.56 5.56 -8.91
N GLY A 193 5.60 6.34 -9.15
CA GLY A 193 5.71 7.17 -10.36
C GLY A 193 7.13 7.69 -10.54
N ILE A 194 7.53 7.84 -11.79
CA ILE A 194 8.81 8.45 -12.19
C ILE A 194 8.58 9.26 -13.45
N TRP A 195 9.10 10.48 -13.51
CA TRP A 195 8.99 11.34 -14.69
C TRP A 195 10.14 12.35 -14.78
N GLY A 196 10.30 12.91 -15.98
CA GLY A 196 11.31 13.92 -16.32
C GLY A 196 11.65 13.85 -17.80
N GLY A 197 12.26 14.90 -18.31
CA GLY A 197 12.68 14.97 -19.69
C GLY A 197 11.55 15.04 -20.69
N TYR A 198 11.82 14.58 -21.92
CA TYR A 198 10.87 14.62 -23.01
C TYR A 198 10.06 13.33 -23.09
N ILE A 199 8.74 13.48 -23.07
CA ILE A 199 7.76 12.38 -23.13
C ILE A 199 6.82 12.48 -24.33
N GLY A 200 7.04 13.45 -25.22
CA GLY A 200 6.24 13.62 -26.44
C GLY A 200 6.62 12.61 -27.52
N GLU A 201 5.91 12.69 -28.66
CA GLU A 201 6.17 11.85 -29.82
C GLU A 201 7.52 12.18 -30.46
N GLY A 202 8.21 11.15 -30.94
CA GLY A 202 9.52 11.28 -31.62
C GLY A 202 10.69 11.42 -30.63
N ALA A 203 11.85 11.86 -31.17
CA ALA A 203 13.09 12.03 -30.43
C ALA A 203 13.38 13.51 -30.14
N LYS A 204 13.95 13.81 -28.95
CA LYS A 204 14.45 15.13 -28.61
C LYS A 204 15.82 15.01 -27.94
N THR A 205 16.79 15.77 -28.45
CA THR A 205 18.15 15.83 -27.90
C THR A 205 18.18 16.73 -26.68
N VAL A 206 17.79 16.20 -25.50
CA VAL A 206 17.65 16.98 -24.26
C VAL A 206 18.34 16.33 -23.09
N ILE A 207 18.97 17.16 -22.24
CA ILE A 207 19.27 16.87 -20.83
C ILE A 207 18.27 17.69 -20.04
N ALA A 208 17.39 17.05 -19.31
CA ALA A 208 16.38 17.73 -18.51
C ALA A 208 17.00 18.51 -17.36
N SER A 209 16.37 19.59 -16.95
CA SER A 209 16.77 20.37 -15.76
C SER A 209 16.33 19.68 -14.45
N GLN A 210 15.31 18.85 -14.48
CA GLN A 210 14.76 18.17 -13.32
C GLN A 210 14.26 16.76 -13.64
N ALA A 211 14.21 15.90 -12.62
CA ALA A 211 13.56 14.60 -12.66
C ALA A 211 12.90 14.30 -11.30
N PHE A 212 11.81 13.53 -11.30
CA PHE A 212 10.97 13.32 -10.13
C PHE A 212 10.62 11.84 -9.96
N ALA A 213 10.44 11.42 -8.71
CA ALA A 213 9.84 10.14 -8.38
C ALA A 213 8.90 10.27 -7.18
N LYS A 214 7.82 9.50 -7.18
CA LYS A 214 6.97 9.25 -6.02
C LYS A 214 7.22 7.83 -5.51
N ILE A 215 7.45 7.73 -4.24
CA ILE A 215 7.81 6.49 -3.55
C ILE A 215 6.86 6.28 -2.38
#